data_effb209242a77a9e11340b181f8f8bb0
#
_entry.id   effb209242a77a9e11340b181f8f8bb0
#
_cell.length_a   1.000
_cell.length_b   1.000
_cell.length_c   1.000
_cell.angle_alpha   90.00
_cell.angle_beta   90.00
_cell.angle_gamma   90.00
#
_symmetry.space_group_name_H-M   'P 1'
#
loop_
_entity.id
_entity.type
_entity.pdbx_description
1 polymer ?
#
loop_
_entity_poly.entity_id
_entity_poly.type
_entity_poly.pdbx_seq_one_letter_code
_entity_poly.pdbx_strand_id
1 'polypeptide(L)'
;IILLLDFLTRPSPVIRSREDQDSVDAAVTGLSLYQFKACPFCVKVRRHMRRRSIKIELKDAKTDLLIKEELIREGGKHKVPCLRIAEDNKEVQWLYSSDEICRFLDAKLDQLKLV
;
A
#
# COMPACT_ATOMS: atom_id res chain seq x y z
N ILE A 1 -19.45 6.36 7.42
CA ILE A 1 -18.85 6.93 8.64
C ILE A 1 -17.34 6.78 8.62
N ILE A 2 -16.83 5.57 8.32
CA ILE A 2 -15.39 5.34 8.29
C ILE A 2 -14.69 6.26 7.30
N LEU A 3 -15.23 6.41 6.10
CA LEU A 3 -14.63 7.26 5.08
C LEU A 3 -14.73 8.74 5.41
N LEU A 4 -15.82 9.15 6.05
CA LEU A 4 -15.98 10.52 6.50
C LEU A 4 -14.97 10.85 7.60
N LEU A 5 -14.83 9.98 8.60
CA LEU A 5 -13.86 10.16 9.67
C LEU A 5 -12.43 10.15 9.13
N ASP A 6 -12.15 9.26 8.17
CA ASP A 6 -10.84 9.24 7.52
C ASP A 6 -10.54 10.57 6.83
N PHE A 7 -11.53 11.10 6.08
CA PHE A 7 -11.36 12.38 5.40
C PHE A 7 -11.14 13.53 6.39
N LEU A 8 -11.96 13.60 7.45
CA LEU A 8 -11.88 14.68 8.43
C LEU A 8 -10.60 14.65 9.27
N THR A 9 -10.05 13.45 9.51
CA THR A 9 -8.84 13.29 10.33
C THR A 9 -7.63 12.90 9.49
N ARG A 10 -7.68 13.14 8.19
CA ARG A 10 -6.62 12.73 7.26
C ARG A 10 -5.26 13.29 7.68
N PRO A 11 -4.22 12.45 7.80
CA PRO A 11 -2.91 12.93 8.19
C PRO A 11 -2.29 13.81 7.10
N SER A 12 -1.48 14.76 7.52
CA SER A 12 -0.74 15.61 6.61
C SER A 12 0.42 14.83 6.03
N PRO A 13 0.61 14.84 4.70
CA PRO A 13 1.72 14.13 4.08
C PRO A 13 3.04 14.82 4.38
N VAL A 14 4.09 14.03 4.53
CA VAL A 14 5.43 14.57 4.63
C VAL A 14 5.84 15.13 3.26
N ILE A 15 6.54 16.26 3.27
CA ILE A 15 6.99 16.90 2.04
C ILE A 15 8.49 16.65 1.87
N ARG A 16 8.88 16.12 0.72
CA ARG A 16 10.27 15.83 0.39
C ARG A 16 10.72 16.68 -0.78
N SER A 17 12.04 16.78 -0.97
CA SER A 17 12.58 17.34 -2.20
C SER A 17 12.14 16.45 -3.37
N ARG A 18 12.20 16.98 -4.59
CA ARG A 18 11.83 16.21 -5.78
C ARG A 18 12.72 14.98 -5.93
N GLU A 19 14.01 15.09 -5.68
CA GLU A 19 14.93 13.96 -5.76
C GLU A 19 14.58 12.87 -4.77
N ASP A 20 14.29 13.24 -3.53
CA ASP A 20 13.93 12.27 -2.50
C ASP A 20 12.58 11.61 -2.81
N GLN A 21 11.62 12.38 -3.29
CA GLN A 21 10.32 11.83 -3.65
C GLN A 21 10.44 10.88 -4.85
N ASP A 22 11.28 11.20 -5.83
CA ASP A 22 11.53 10.32 -6.96
C ASP A 22 12.16 9.00 -6.51
N SER A 23 13.05 9.05 -5.53
CA SER A 23 13.64 7.84 -4.94
C SER A 23 12.59 6.98 -4.25
N VAL A 24 11.67 7.59 -3.51
CA VAL A 24 10.57 6.89 -2.86
C VAL A 24 9.66 6.26 -3.91
N ASP A 25 9.26 7.02 -4.92
CA ASP A 25 8.38 6.54 -5.98
C ASP A 25 8.99 5.35 -6.72
N ALA A 26 10.28 5.41 -6.99
CA ALA A 26 11.00 4.31 -7.64
C ALA A 26 11.06 3.06 -6.76
N ALA A 27 11.25 3.24 -5.46
CA ALA A 27 11.36 2.14 -4.51
C ALA A 27 10.08 1.33 -4.38
N VAL A 28 8.92 1.93 -4.66
CA VAL A 28 7.61 1.26 -4.49
C VAL A 28 6.97 0.87 -5.82
N THR A 29 7.71 0.93 -6.92
CA THR A 29 7.18 0.68 -8.27
C THR A 29 6.53 -0.70 -8.43
N GLY A 30 7.09 -1.73 -7.83
CA GLY A 30 6.58 -3.10 -7.96
C GLY A 30 5.49 -3.47 -6.97
N LEU A 31 4.91 -2.51 -6.28
CA LEU A 31 3.94 -2.77 -5.21
C LEU A 31 2.52 -2.47 -5.66
N SER A 32 1.58 -3.30 -5.22
CA SER A 32 0.14 -3.10 -5.45
C SER A 32 -0.61 -3.43 -4.17
N LEU A 33 -1.57 -2.61 -3.78
CA LEU A 33 -2.37 -2.84 -2.59
C LEU A 33 -3.78 -3.26 -2.98
N TYR A 34 -4.12 -4.52 -2.68
CA TYR A 34 -5.48 -5.03 -2.83
C TYR A 34 -6.25 -4.65 -1.58
N GLN A 35 -7.39 -4.00 -1.74
CA GLN A 35 -8.09 -3.40 -0.62
C GLN A 35 -9.60 -3.28 -0.84
N PHE A 36 -10.32 -2.99 0.25
CA PHE A 36 -11.71 -2.52 0.21
C PHE A 36 -11.70 -1.06 0.67
N LYS A 37 -12.48 -0.24 0.00
CA LYS A 37 -12.47 1.21 0.26
C LYS A 37 -12.81 1.55 1.71
N ALA A 38 -13.81 0.91 2.30
CA ALA A 38 -14.29 1.23 3.64
C ALA A 38 -13.80 0.29 4.74
N CYS A 39 -12.87 -0.62 4.46
CA CYS A 39 -12.34 -1.52 5.47
C CYS A 39 -11.42 -0.75 6.43
N PRO A 40 -11.62 -0.85 7.76
CA PRO A 40 -10.78 -0.10 8.72
C PRO A 40 -9.29 -0.40 8.60
N PHE A 41 -8.91 -1.66 8.37
CA PHE A 41 -7.51 -2.03 8.23
C PHE A 41 -6.91 -1.52 6.91
N CYS A 42 -7.72 -1.45 5.85
CA CYS A 42 -7.30 -0.86 4.59
C CYS A 42 -7.13 0.65 4.73
N VAL A 43 -8.05 1.31 5.44
CA VAL A 43 -7.93 2.74 5.75
C VAL A 43 -6.63 3.00 6.52
N LYS A 44 -6.31 2.14 7.49
CA LYS A 44 -5.07 2.26 8.27
C LYS A 44 -3.83 2.28 7.36
N VAL A 45 -3.76 1.37 6.40
CA VAL A 45 -2.63 1.31 5.46
C VAL A 45 -2.58 2.56 4.58
N ARG A 46 -3.74 2.98 4.04
CA ARG A 46 -3.79 4.19 3.20
C ARG A 46 -3.38 5.44 3.95
N ARG A 47 -3.78 5.56 5.23
CA ARG A 47 -3.39 6.69 6.07
C ARG A 47 -1.89 6.69 6.31
N HIS A 48 -1.31 5.53 6.54
CA HIS A 48 0.14 5.37 6.70
C HIS A 48 0.87 5.79 5.42
N MET A 49 0.40 5.34 4.26
CA MET A 49 0.95 5.72 2.97
C MET A 49 0.88 7.23 2.76
N ARG A 50 -0.25 7.85 3.10
CA ARG A 50 -0.42 9.29 2.97
C ARG A 50 0.56 10.04 3.87
N ARG A 51 0.70 9.61 5.13
CA ARG A 51 1.61 10.23 6.08
C ARG A 51 3.06 10.23 5.57
N ARG A 52 3.46 9.13 4.92
CA ARG A 52 4.82 8.96 4.40
C ARG A 52 4.96 9.37 2.93
N SER A 53 3.91 9.93 2.33
CA SER A 53 3.85 10.33 0.90
C SER A 53 4.28 9.20 -0.03
N ILE A 54 3.73 8.01 0.20
CA ILE A 54 3.95 6.81 -0.60
C ILE A 54 2.77 6.65 -1.55
N LYS A 55 3.04 6.45 -2.84
CA LYS A 55 2.01 6.22 -3.85
C LYS A 55 2.15 4.81 -4.40
N ILE A 56 1.16 3.99 -4.14
CA ILE A 56 1.10 2.60 -4.59
C ILE A 56 -0.23 2.41 -5.30
N GLU A 57 -0.24 1.60 -6.35
CA GLU A 57 -1.47 1.28 -7.08
C GLU A 57 -2.47 0.62 -6.12
N LEU A 58 -3.69 1.17 -6.06
CA LEU A 58 -4.77 0.61 -5.26
C LEU A 58 -5.66 -0.24 -6.16
N LYS A 59 -5.90 -1.49 -5.75
CA LYS A 59 -6.75 -2.42 -6.48
C LYS A 59 -7.97 -2.78 -5.65
N ASP A 60 -9.15 -2.44 -6.17
CA ASP A 60 -10.42 -2.69 -5.49
C ASP A 60 -10.83 -4.15 -5.61
N ALA A 61 -10.61 -4.92 -4.55
CA ALA A 61 -10.93 -6.34 -4.53
C ALA A 61 -12.36 -6.63 -4.09
N LYS A 62 -13.18 -5.59 -3.87
CA LYS A 62 -14.58 -5.75 -3.49
C LYS A 62 -15.52 -5.65 -4.70
N THR A 63 -15.37 -4.59 -5.49
CA THR A 63 -16.29 -4.31 -6.59
C THR A 63 -15.76 -4.74 -7.95
N ASP A 64 -14.44 -4.87 -8.10
CA ASP A 64 -13.84 -5.32 -9.36
C ASP A 64 -13.63 -6.84 -9.29
N LEU A 65 -14.46 -7.58 -10.03
CA LEU A 65 -14.43 -9.05 -10.00
C LEU A 65 -13.12 -9.63 -10.52
N LEU A 66 -12.50 -8.98 -11.49
CA LEU A 66 -11.22 -9.47 -12.04
C LEU A 66 -10.10 -9.32 -10.99
N ILE A 67 -10.10 -8.22 -10.26
CA ILE A 67 -9.13 -7.99 -9.19
C ILE A 67 -9.36 -8.98 -8.04
N LYS A 68 -10.62 -9.21 -7.68
CA LYS A 68 -10.97 -10.19 -6.65
C LYS A 68 -10.48 -11.58 -7.02
N GLU A 69 -10.73 -11.99 -8.27
CA GLU A 69 -10.28 -13.30 -8.75
C GLU A 69 -8.76 -13.41 -8.78
N GLU A 70 -8.07 -12.35 -9.19
CA GLU A 70 -6.63 -12.30 -9.18
C GLU A 70 -6.07 -12.50 -7.77
N LEU A 71 -6.65 -11.82 -6.78
CA LEU A 71 -6.22 -11.94 -5.39
C LEU A 71 -6.40 -13.37 -4.88
N ILE A 72 -7.55 -13.99 -5.15
CA ILE A 72 -7.83 -15.36 -4.71
C ILE A 72 -6.92 -16.36 -5.43
N ARG A 73 -6.78 -16.23 -6.75
CA ARG A 73 -6.02 -17.17 -7.57
C ARG A 73 -4.53 -17.10 -7.30
N GLU A 74 -3.98 -15.89 -7.25
CA GLU A 74 -2.54 -15.70 -7.14
C GLU A 74 -2.08 -15.49 -5.70
N GLY A 75 -2.86 -14.76 -4.90
CA GLY A 75 -2.55 -14.53 -3.49
C GLY A 75 -3.00 -15.66 -2.58
N GLY A 76 -3.95 -16.46 -3.02
CA GLY A 76 -4.45 -17.62 -2.27
C GLY A 76 -5.57 -17.35 -1.29
N LYS A 77 -5.92 -16.09 -1.03
CA LYS A 77 -6.96 -15.72 -0.07
C LYS A 77 -7.70 -14.48 -0.52
N HIS A 78 -9.01 -14.44 -0.25
CA HIS A 78 -9.79 -13.22 -0.40
C HIS A 78 -9.78 -12.46 0.93
N LYS A 79 -8.65 -11.85 1.25
CA LYS A 79 -8.45 -11.12 2.49
C LYS A 79 -7.71 -9.82 2.19
N VAL A 80 -8.19 -8.72 2.78
CA VAL A 80 -7.61 -7.38 2.58
C VAL A 80 -7.33 -6.74 3.94
N PRO A 81 -6.36 -5.84 4.05
CA PRO A 81 -5.48 -5.38 2.98
C PRO A 81 -4.45 -6.45 2.61
N CYS A 82 -4.05 -6.48 1.35
CA CYS A 82 -3.01 -7.38 0.86
C CYS A 82 -2.04 -6.61 -0.02
N LEU A 83 -0.77 -6.62 0.32
CA LEU A 83 0.27 -5.99 -0.48
C LEU A 83 0.94 -7.05 -1.36
N ARG A 84 0.87 -6.85 -2.67
CA ARG A 84 1.58 -7.67 -3.64
C ARG A 84 2.93 -7.02 -3.91
N ILE A 85 3.99 -7.77 -3.70
CA ILE A 85 5.36 -7.28 -3.84
C ILE A 85 6.00 -8.01 -5.02
N ALA A 86 6.16 -7.29 -6.13
CA ALA A 86 6.78 -7.83 -7.34
C ALA A 86 8.10 -7.09 -7.58
N GLU A 87 9.18 -7.61 -7.03
CA GLU A 87 10.52 -7.04 -7.20
C GLU A 87 11.28 -7.81 -8.26
N ASP A 88 12.22 -7.15 -8.94
CA ASP A 88 13.02 -7.76 -9.99
C ASP A 88 13.79 -8.96 -9.48
N ASN A 89 13.79 -10.05 -10.27
CA ASN A 89 14.53 -11.29 -10.00
C ASN A 89 14.11 -12.01 -8.72
N LYS A 90 12.92 -11.72 -8.19
CA LYS A 90 12.38 -12.38 -7.00
C LYS A 90 10.97 -12.87 -7.27
N GLU A 91 10.57 -13.90 -6.54
CA GLU A 91 9.18 -14.36 -6.58
C GLU A 91 8.27 -13.31 -5.98
N VAL A 92 7.04 -13.24 -6.49
CA VAL A 92 6.03 -12.33 -5.96
C VAL A 92 5.65 -12.75 -4.54
N GLN A 93 5.66 -11.80 -3.63
CA GLN A 93 5.26 -12.01 -2.24
C GLN A 93 3.92 -11.33 -1.98
N TRP A 94 3.16 -11.88 -1.03
CA TRP A 94 1.85 -11.39 -0.66
C TRP A 94 1.79 -11.23 0.86
N LEU A 95 1.62 -9.98 1.32
CA LEU A 95 1.50 -9.66 2.75
C LEU A 95 0.06 -9.33 3.10
N TYR A 96 -0.48 -9.96 4.14
CA TYR A 96 -1.91 -9.86 4.49
C TYR A 96 -2.21 -9.09 5.77
N SER A 97 -1.22 -8.72 6.56
CA SER A 97 -1.44 -7.96 7.80
C SER A 97 -1.21 -6.48 7.58
N SER A 98 -2.14 -5.62 8.03
CA SER A 98 -1.95 -4.17 7.94
C SER A 98 -0.68 -3.72 8.65
N ASP A 99 -0.35 -4.33 9.80
CA ASP A 99 0.85 -3.99 10.55
C ASP A 99 2.11 -4.42 9.81
N GLU A 100 2.11 -5.60 9.21
CA GLU A 100 3.24 -6.08 8.43
C GLU A 100 3.44 -5.26 7.17
N ILE A 101 2.34 -4.85 6.52
CA ILE A 101 2.40 -3.99 5.33
C ILE A 101 3.04 -2.65 5.70
N CYS A 102 2.59 -2.03 6.78
CA CYS A 102 3.15 -0.75 7.21
C CYS A 102 4.63 -0.87 7.57
N ARG A 103 5.01 -1.95 8.26
CA ARG A 103 6.43 -2.19 8.59
C ARG A 103 7.28 -2.41 7.34
N PHE A 104 6.76 -3.14 6.36
CA PHE A 104 7.45 -3.36 5.11
C PHE A 104 7.70 -2.03 4.38
N LEU A 105 6.68 -1.17 4.32
CA LEU A 105 6.79 0.14 3.67
C LEU A 105 7.81 1.03 4.39
N ASP A 106 7.78 1.03 5.72
CA ASP A 106 8.74 1.79 6.52
C ASP A 106 10.17 1.30 6.29
N ALA A 107 10.37 -0.01 6.30
CA ALA A 107 11.69 -0.58 6.06
C ALA A 107 12.20 -0.25 4.66
N LYS A 108 11.31 -0.23 3.67
CA LYS A 108 11.65 0.11 2.30
C LYS A 108 12.19 1.54 2.21
N LEU A 109 11.53 2.47 2.91
CA LEU A 109 11.97 3.87 2.93
C LEU A 109 13.25 4.05 3.74
N ASP A 110 13.38 3.32 4.85
CA ASP A 110 14.57 3.43 5.70
C ASP A 110 15.84 2.95 4.99
N GLN A 111 15.70 2.11 3.98
CA GLN A 111 16.84 1.65 3.15
C GLN A 111 17.31 2.71 2.17
N LEU A 112 16.52 3.75 1.92
CA LEU A 112 16.87 4.80 0.98
C LEU A 112 17.77 5.83 1.66
N LYS A 113 18.77 6.33 0.88
CA LYS A 113 19.61 7.42 1.35
C LYS A 113 18.98 8.73 0.86
N LEU A 114 18.11 9.27 1.69
CA LEU A 114 17.44 10.54 1.37
C LEU A 114 18.30 11.72 1.81
N VAL A 115 18.24 12.77 1.02
CA VAL A 115 19.03 13.98 1.26
C VAL A 115 18.38 14.87 2.31
#